data_e57afe52e0a2634ad08cde55576379aa
#
_entry.id   e57afe52e0a2634ad08cde55576379aa
#
_cell.length_a   1.000
_cell.length_b   1.000
_cell.length_c   1.000
_cell.angle_alpha   90.00
_cell.angle_beta   90.00
_cell.angle_gamma   90.00
#
_symmetry.space_group_name_H-M   'P 1'
#
loop_
_entity.id
_entity.type
_entity.pdbx_description
1 polymer ?
#
loop_
_entity_poly.entity_id
_entity_poly.type
_entity_poly.pdbx_seq_one_letter_code
_entity_poly.pdbx_strand_id
1 'polypeptide(L)'
;MIKVTFIGAGSTVFMKNILTDILLEKNFSNCEIVLQDIDDRRLKTSNLVAEKVAKSIGANPKIIIEKNQKKALSGADFVILMFQIGGYE
;
A
#
# COMPACT_ATOMS: atom_id res chain seq x y z
N MET A 1 -1.17 -11.27 12.40
CA MET A 1 -1.34 -10.75 11.03
C MET A 1 -0.17 -9.85 10.66
N ILE A 2 0.42 -10.09 9.53
CA ILE A 2 1.54 -9.28 9.05
C ILE A 2 1.02 -7.93 8.58
N LYS A 3 1.68 -6.87 8.99
CA LYS A 3 1.32 -5.52 8.59
C LYS A 3 2.39 -4.94 7.68
N VAL A 4 2.01 -4.55 6.47
CA VAL A 4 2.89 -3.92 5.50
C VAL A 4 2.41 -2.49 5.26
N THR A 5 3.28 -1.52 5.50
CA THR A 5 2.94 -0.10 5.36
C THR A 5 3.66 0.50 4.16
N PHE A 6 2.88 1.15 3.29
CA PHE A 6 3.43 1.88 2.13
C PHE A 6 3.41 3.37 2.47
N ILE A 7 4.58 3.97 2.57
CA ILE A 7 4.70 5.41 2.81
C ILE A 7 4.83 6.11 1.46
N GLY A 8 4.00 7.11 1.23
CA GLY A 8 3.95 7.79 -0.06
C GLY A 8 3.14 7.02 -1.08
N ALA A 9 2.10 6.34 -0.63
CA ALA A 9 1.32 5.41 -1.45
C ALA A 9 0.58 6.07 -2.62
N GLY A 10 0.65 7.40 -2.72
CA GLY A 10 0.01 8.09 -3.83
C GLY A 10 0.64 7.81 -5.19
N SER A 11 1.82 7.19 -5.21
CA SER A 11 2.44 6.78 -6.46
C SER A 11 1.84 5.44 -6.90
N THR A 12 0.68 5.50 -7.53
CA THR A 12 -0.14 4.31 -7.79
C THR A 12 0.52 3.26 -8.67
N VAL A 13 1.36 3.65 -9.62
CA VAL A 13 2.01 2.69 -10.51
C VAL A 13 2.97 1.79 -9.73
N PHE A 14 3.86 2.40 -8.95
CA PHE A 14 4.80 1.64 -8.15
C PHE A 14 4.09 0.82 -7.08
N MET A 15 3.09 1.44 -6.42
CA MET A 15 2.33 0.76 -5.39
C MET A 15 1.66 -0.49 -5.95
N LYS A 16 1.06 -0.36 -7.13
CA LYS A 16 0.39 -1.49 -7.78
C LYS A 16 1.36 -2.64 -8.04
N ASN A 17 2.53 -2.34 -8.60
CA ASN A 17 3.49 -3.38 -8.93
C ASN A 17 4.02 -4.09 -7.70
N ILE A 18 4.40 -3.32 -6.69
CA ILE A 18 4.95 -3.89 -5.46
C ILE A 18 3.87 -4.67 -4.71
N LEU A 19 2.67 -4.12 -4.63
CA LEU A 19 1.57 -4.77 -3.95
C LEU A 19 1.22 -6.10 -4.63
N THR A 20 1.22 -6.13 -5.95
CA THR A 20 0.96 -7.36 -6.69
C THR A 20 1.97 -8.44 -6.31
N ASP A 21 3.25 -8.09 -6.29
CA ASP A 21 4.30 -9.02 -5.93
C ASP A 21 4.13 -9.55 -4.50
N ILE A 22 3.80 -8.65 -3.57
CA ILE A 22 3.61 -9.03 -2.18
C ILE A 22 2.42 -9.98 -2.02
N LEU A 23 1.30 -9.64 -2.63
CA LEU A 23 0.08 -10.42 -2.45
C LEU A 23 0.12 -11.78 -3.16
N LEU A 24 1.01 -11.95 -4.13
CA LEU A 24 1.18 -13.25 -4.76
C LEU A 24 1.90 -14.24 -3.86
N GLU A 25 2.58 -13.75 -2.83
CA GLU A 25 3.20 -14.63 -1.85
C GLU A 25 2.13 -15.18 -0.92
N LYS A 26 2.10 -16.50 -0.74
CA LYS A 26 1.10 -17.14 0.11
C LYS A 26 1.01 -16.55 1.50
N ASN A 27 2.16 -16.25 2.09
CA ASN A 27 2.22 -15.78 3.47
C ASN A 27 1.67 -14.37 3.63
N PHE A 28 1.56 -13.63 2.54
CA PHE A 28 1.10 -12.25 2.59
C PHE A 28 -0.29 -12.03 2.01
N SER A 29 -0.94 -13.07 1.49
CA SER A 29 -2.24 -12.88 0.84
C SER A 29 -3.33 -12.37 1.78
N ASN A 30 -3.19 -12.59 3.07
CA ASN A 30 -4.14 -12.12 4.08
C ASN A 30 -3.57 -11.05 4.99
N CYS A 31 -2.51 -10.38 4.58
CA CYS A 31 -1.85 -9.41 5.43
C CYS A 31 -2.67 -8.12 5.55
N GLU A 32 -2.24 -7.25 6.46
CA GLU A 32 -2.81 -5.92 6.58
C GLU A 32 -1.95 -4.98 5.75
N ILE A 33 -2.56 -4.28 4.82
CA ILE A 33 -1.88 -3.30 3.96
C ILE A 33 -2.31 -1.91 4.39
N VAL A 34 -1.35 -1.08 4.79
CA VAL A 34 -1.64 0.30 5.15
C VAL A 34 -1.03 1.20 4.10
N LEU A 35 -1.86 2.05 3.51
CA LEU A 35 -1.44 3.01 2.49
C LEU A 35 -1.40 4.38 3.12
N GLN A 36 -0.24 5.00 3.16
CA GLN A 36 -0.07 6.31 3.76
C GLN A 36 0.33 7.35 2.72
N ASP A 37 -0.35 8.49 2.74
CA ASP A 37 0.02 9.66 1.96
C ASP A 37 -0.67 10.85 2.58
N ILE A 38 -0.14 12.04 2.36
CA ILE A 38 -0.76 13.26 2.87
C ILE A 38 -1.88 13.75 1.95
N ASP A 39 -1.94 13.25 0.73
CA ASP A 39 -2.93 13.67 -0.26
C ASP A 39 -4.14 12.74 -0.26
N ASP A 40 -5.29 13.25 0.15
CA ASP A 40 -6.52 12.47 0.23
C ASP A 40 -6.95 11.88 -1.09
N ARG A 41 -6.81 12.64 -2.17
CA ARG A 41 -7.24 12.17 -3.49
C ARG A 41 -6.39 11.00 -3.93
N ARG A 42 -5.09 11.11 -3.72
CA ARG A 42 -4.17 10.04 -4.08
C ARG A 42 -4.43 8.80 -3.27
N LEU A 43 -4.72 8.97 -1.97
CA LEU A 43 -5.04 7.83 -1.12
C LEU A 43 -6.29 7.12 -1.57
N LYS A 44 -7.33 7.86 -1.95
CA LYS A 44 -8.56 7.24 -2.45
C LYS A 44 -8.30 6.45 -3.71
N THR A 45 -7.54 7.02 -4.63
CA THR A 45 -7.19 6.33 -5.87
C THR A 45 -6.36 5.09 -5.58
N SER A 46 -5.36 5.21 -4.71
CA SER A 46 -4.51 4.08 -4.35
C SER A 46 -5.31 2.96 -3.69
N ASN A 47 -6.27 3.32 -2.85
CA ASN A 47 -7.13 2.33 -2.21
C ASN A 47 -7.92 1.55 -3.24
N LEU A 48 -8.50 2.24 -4.22
CA LEU A 48 -9.26 1.58 -5.30
C LEU A 48 -8.36 0.66 -6.11
N VAL A 49 -7.17 1.11 -6.44
CA VAL A 49 -6.21 0.30 -7.20
C VAL A 49 -5.82 -0.93 -6.39
N ALA A 50 -5.53 -0.74 -5.11
CA ALA A 50 -5.13 -1.84 -4.24
C ALA A 50 -6.23 -2.90 -4.14
N GLU A 51 -7.47 -2.45 -3.99
CA GLU A 51 -8.60 -3.38 -3.91
C GLU A 51 -8.78 -4.15 -5.21
N LYS A 52 -8.62 -3.49 -6.34
CA LYS A 52 -8.71 -4.15 -7.64
C LYS A 52 -7.62 -5.18 -7.83
N VAL A 53 -6.39 -4.84 -7.43
CA VAL A 53 -5.28 -5.77 -7.53
C VAL A 53 -5.55 -7.02 -6.69
N ALA A 54 -5.94 -6.82 -5.43
CA ALA A 54 -6.20 -7.93 -4.53
C ALA A 54 -7.29 -8.84 -5.09
N LYS A 55 -8.35 -8.24 -5.59
CA LYS A 55 -9.47 -9.00 -6.14
C LYS A 55 -9.06 -9.78 -7.37
N SER A 56 -8.26 -9.17 -8.24
CA SER A 56 -7.87 -9.81 -9.50
C SER A 56 -7.00 -11.04 -9.31
N ILE A 57 -6.21 -11.07 -8.22
CA ILE A 57 -5.34 -12.22 -7.96
C ILE A 57 -5.89 -13.14 -6.87
N GLY A 58 -7.10 -12.88 -6.41
CA GLY A 58 -7.74 -13.74 -5.41
C GLY A 58 -7.19 -13.59 -4.00
N ALA A 59 -6.48 -12.51 -3.72
CA ALA A 59 -5.99 -12.26 -2.38
C ALA A 59 -7.06 -11.56 -1.55
N ASN A 60 -6.92 -11.63 -0.24
CA ASN A 60 -7.91 -11.05 0.66
C ASN A 60 -7.25 -10.25 1.79
N PRO A 61 -6.42 -9.24 1.45
CA PRO A 61 -5.77 -8.44 2.48
C PRO A 61 -6.74 -7.44 3.09
N LYS A 62 -6.41 -6.98 4.30
CA LYS A 62 -7.12 -5.89 4.92
C LYS A 62 -6.42 -4.60 4.50
N ILE A 63 -7.10 -3.74 3.73
CA ILE A 63 -6.50 -2.51 3.21
C ILE A 63 -7.02 -1.32 4.01
N ILE A 64 -6.08 -0.55 4.55
CA ILE A 64 -6.38 0.62 5.38
C ILE A 64 -5.65 1.82 4.79
N ILE A 65 -6.33 2.95 4.73
CA ILE A 65 -5.68 4.21 4.34
C ILE A 65 -5.46 5.04 5.60
N GLU A 66 -4.32 5.70 5.67
CA GLU A 66 -3.95 6.48 6.84
C GLU A 66 -3.11 7.67 6.41
N LYS A 67 -3.53 8.88 6.79
CA LYS A 67 -2.78 10.09 6.47
C LYS A 67 -1.63 10.32 7.45
N ASN A 68 -1.80 9.90 8.69
CA ASN A 68 -0.80 10.12 9.73
C ASN A 68 0.31 9.09 9.63
N GLN A 69 1.53 9.56 9.36
CA GLN A 69 2.66 8.68 9.16
C GLN A 69 2.99 7.86 10.40
N LYS A 70 2.91 8.47 11.57
CA LYS A 70 3.18 7.75 12.82
C LYS A 70 2.22 6.60 13.02
N LYS A 71 0.93 6.84 12.77
CA LYS A 71 -0.07 5.79 12.91
C LYS A 71 0.14 4.69 11.89
N ALA A 72 0.49 5.07 10.67
CA ALA A 72 0.73 4.10 9.61
C ALA A 72 1.92 3.20 9.95
N LEU A 73 2.94 3.74 10.58
CA LEU A 73 4.14 2.99 10.93
C LEU A 73 3.99 2.15 12.19
N SER A 74 3.00 2.46 13.02
CA SER A 74 2.82 1.76 14.29
C SER A 74 2.52 0.28 14.09
N GLY A 75 3.38 -0.57 14.63
CA GLY A 75 3.20 -2.02 14.52
C GLY A 75 3.48 -2.60 13.15
N ALA A 76 4.04 -1.83 12.24
CA ALA A 76 4.34 -2.34 10.91
C ALA A 76 5.47 -3.37 10.95
N ASP A 77 5.25 -4.51 10.31
CA ASP A 77 6.29 -5.52 10.18
C ASP A 77 7.23 -5.18 9.02
N PHE A 78 6.69 -4.56 7.97
CA PHE A 78 7.48 -4.13 6.82
C PHE A 78 7.04 -2.73 6.42
N VAL A 79 7.99 -1.91 6.02
CA VAL A 79 7.73 -0.54 5.57
C VAL A 79 8.34 -0.36 4.19
N ILE A 80 7.54 0.11 3.26
CA ILE A 80 8.00 0.37 1.90
C ILE A 80 7.90 1.87 1.66
N LEU A 81 9.04 2.49 1.40
CA LEU A 81 9.12 3.92 1.12
C LEU A 81 9.04 4.13 -0.38
N MET A 82 8.08 4.94 -0.81
CA MET A 82 7.86 5.20 -2.22
C MET A 82 8.21 6.64 -2.53
N PHE A 83 9.36 6.85 -3.12
CA PHE A 83 9.82 8.19 -3.47
C PHE A 83 9.50 8.52 -4.92
N GLN A 84 9.10 9.76 -5.13
CA GLN A 84 8.95 10.26 -6.49
C GLN A 84 10.24 10.94 -6.90
N ILE A 85 11.15 10.17 -7.38
CA ILE A 85 12.44 10.72 -7.75
C ILE A 85 12.34 11.62 -8.95
N GLY A 86 11.50 11.30 -9.90
CA GLY A 86 11.40 12.08 -11.10
C GLY A 86 10.53 13.31 -10.99
N GLY A 87 9.98 13.53 -9.83
CA GLY A 87 9.01 14.60 -9.69
C GLY A 87 9.58 15.97 -9.72
N TYR A 88 10.88 16.04 -9.74
CA TYR A 88 11.44 17.28 -9.75
C TYR A 88 11.86 17.67 -11.10
N GLU A 89 11.58 17.13 -11.94
CA GLU A 89 11.92 17.56 -13.10
C GLU A 89 11.23 18.24 -13.73
#